data_71f8b442a772a9287a1da3cae0cde8c9
#
_entry.id   71f8b442a772a9287a1da3cae0cde8c9
#
_cell.length_a   1.000
_cell.length_b   1.000
_cell.length_c   1.000
_cell.angle_alpha   90.00
_cell.angle_beta   90.00
_cell.angle_gamma   90.00
#
_symmetry.space_group_name_H-M   'P 1'
#
loop_
_entity.id
_entity.type
_entity.pdbx_description
1 polymer ?
#
loop_
_entity_poly.entity_id
_entity_poly.type
_entity_poly.pdbx_seq_one_letter_code
_entity_poly.pdbx_strand_id
1 'polypeptide(L)'
;MELLEICKQAKAIAPKIGILDTNTKNQALLAVADFLVKEQNSILDANKIDIENGKKNHMPEGLLDRLLLTEVRIAQMAEGLRQVAALDDPIGEVLGMKKRPNGLMIGQKRVPLGVVGIIYVARPNVTADAFALCFKTGNVVILKGGSDAIHSNIAIVETIRKALVKEGLPEQAIALIEDTSRETAAAFMKMNEYVDVLIPRGGAGLIKAVVNQATIPVIETGTGNCHIFVDETADFDMAMDIILNAKTQRIGVCNACESLVIHEKIADTFLPELMKRLAEKNVEVHGDEKVMQIAGEGCMKRELLVPATEEDWGREYLDYKLSAKTVSSIDEAIAHINQYNTGHSEAIITNNYSNAEKFLNEIDAACVYVNASTRFTDGFEFGFGAEIGISTQKLHARGPMGLIALTSTKYIIYGNGQIRK
;
A
#
# COMPACT_ATOMS: atom_id res chain seq x y z
N MET A 1 -20.01 -20.89 -4.17
CA MET A 1 -20.53 -20.86 -2.77
C MET A 1 -21.20 -19.51 -2.56
N GLU A 2 -22.34 -19.45 -1.86
CA GLU A 2 -22.98 -18.17 -1.54
C GLU A 2 -22.12 -17.31 -0.62
N LEU A 3 -22.16 -15.99 -0.79
CA LEU A 3 -21.39 -15.02 -0.03
C LEU A 3 -21.50 -15.21 1.50
N LEU A 4 -22.73 -15.40 1.98
CA LEU A 4 -22.98 -15.58 3.41
C LEU A 4 -22.29 -16.83 3.97
N GLU A 5 -22.27 -17.91 3.20
CA GLU A 5 -21.64 -19.18 3.63
C GLU A 5 -20.11 -19.04 3.70
N ILE A 6 -19.51 -18.33 2.72
CA ILE A 6 -18.07 -18.00 2.74
C ILE A 6 -17.72 -17.23 4.03
N CYS A 7 -18.49 -16.20 4.35
CA CYS A 7 -18.25 -15.37 5.51
C CYS A 7 -18.43 -16.14 6.85
N LYS A 8 -19.46 -17.01 6.93
CA LYS A 8 -19.68 -17.87 8.11
C LYS A 8 -18.53 -18.85 8.33
N GLN A 9 -18.07 -19.51 7.28
CA GLN A 9 -16.96 -20.47 7.37
C GLN A 9 -15.67 -19.78 7.79
N ALA A 10 -15.36 -18.60 7.22
CA ALA A 10 -14.20 -17.81 7.61
C ALA A 10 -14.25 -17.42 9.11
N LYS A 11 -15.40 -16.93 9.58
CA LYS A 11 -15.58 -16.55 11.00
C LYS A 11 -15.46 -17.76 11.94
N ALA A 12 -16.01 -18.90 11.57
CA ALA A 12 -15.94 -20.13 12.37
C ALA A 12 -14.51 -20.66 12.54
N ILE A 13 -13.66 -20.49 11.53
CA ILE A 13 -12.29 -21.00 11.55
C ILE A 13 -11.27 -20.00 12.12
N ALA A 14 -11.55 -18.70 12.12
CA ALA A 14 -10.64 -17.66 12.58
C ALA A 14 -10.04 -17.92 13.97
N PRO A 15 -10.78 -18.41 15.00
CA PRO A 15 -10.19 -18.74 16.28
C PRO A 15 -9.13 -19.85 16.22
N LYS A 16 -9.26 -20.82 15.30
CA LYS A 16 -8.29 -21.92 15.13
C LYS A 16 -7.02 -21.42 14.46
N ILE A 17 -7.15 -20.58 13.45
CA ILE A 17 -5.99 -19.96 12.77
C ILE A 17 -5.25 -19.02 13.72
N GLY A 18 -5.99 -18.25 14.54
CA GLY A 18 -5.43 -17.26 15.46
C GLY A 18 -4.57 -17.82 16.60
N ILE A 19 -4.64 -19.14 16.86
CA ILE A 19 -3.85 -19.81 17.91
C ILE A 19 -2.74 -20.71 17.37
N LEU A 20 -2.55 -20.78 16.05
CA LEU A 20 -1.45 -21.54 15.45
C LEU A 20 -0.10 -20.99 15.92
N ASP A 21 0.81 -21.91 16.23
CA ASP A 21 2.17 -21.53 16.57
C ASP A 21 2.97 -21.05 15.33
N THR A 22 4.05 -20.36 15.59
CA THR A 22 4.90 -19.75 14.56
C THR A 22 5.46 -20.79 13.59
N ASN A 23 5.88 -21.96 14.08
CA ASN A 23 6.47 -22.98 13.22
C ASN A 23 5.44 -23.55 12.25
N THR A 24 4.23 -23.85 12.73
CA THR A 24 3.12 -24.31 11.89
C THR A 24 2.78 -23.30 10.79
N LYS A 25 2.71 -22.00 11.14
CA LYS A 25 2.46 -20.94 10.16
C LYS A 25 3.60 -20.83 9.14
N ASN A 26 4.86 -20.90 9.60
CA ASN A 26 6.01 -20.81 8.70
C ASN A 26 6.09 -22.01 7.74
N GLN A 27 5.87 -23.24 8.23
CA GLN A 27 5.85 -24.44 7.39
C GLN A 27 4.76 -24.36 6.31
N ALA A 28 3.57 -23.89 6.69
CA ALA A 28 2.47 -23.71 5.73
C ALA A 28 2.82 -22.66 4.64
N LEU A 29 3.39 -21.52 5.01
CA LEU A 29 3.81 -20.50 4.06
C LEU A 29 4.90 -21.00 3.09
N LEU A 30 5.88 -21.76 3.60
CA LEU A 30 6.91 -22.39 2.77
C LEU A 30 6.32 -23.43 1.82
N ALA A 31 5.39 -24.27 2.31
CA ALA A 31 4.68 -25.22 1.48
C ALA A 31 3.86 -24.54 0.38
N VAL A 32 3.16 -23.44 0.70
CA VAL A 32 2.44 -22.65 -0.30
C VAL A 32 3.40 -22.07 -1.35
N ALA A 33 4.55 -21.53 -0.94
CA ALA A 33 5.57 -21.02 -1.86
C ALA A 33 6.04 -22.11 -2.86
N ASP A 34 6.29 -23.32 -2.37
CA ASP A 34 6.70 -24.45 -3.19
C ASP A 34 5.58 -24.92 -4.14
N PHE A 35 4.32 -24.91 -3.68
CA PHE A 35 3.17 -25.24 -4.51
C PHE A 35 2.91 -24.22 -5.62
N LEU A 36 3.11 -22.92 -5.37
CA LEU A 36 3.00 -21.89 -6.42
C LEU A 36 3.98 -22.16 -7.57
N VAL A 37 5.21 -22.51 -7.24
CA VAL A 37 6.23 -22.85 -8.26
C VAL A 37 5.89 -24.18 -8.95
N LYS A 38 5.46 -25.18 -8.20
CA LYS A 38 5.10 -26.49 -8.74
C LYS A 38 3.90 -26.46 -9.68
N GLU A 39 2.87 -25.70 -9.33
CA GLU A 39 1.61 -25.59 -10.07
C GLU A 39 1.61 -24.37 -11.04
N GLN A 40 2.79 -23.77 -11.31
CA GLN A 40 2.90 -22.53 -12.09
C GLN A 40 2.23 -22.61 -13.47
N ASN A 41 2.27 -23.77 -14.14
CA ASN A 41 1.67 -23.93 -15.46
C ASN A 41 0.14 -23.72 -15.40
N SER A 42 -0.55 -24.27 -14.39
CA SER A 42 -1.98 -24.07 -14.19
C SER A 42 -2.33 -22.61 -13.95
N ILE A 43 -1.49 -21.90 -13.17
CA ILE A 43 -1.66 -20.47 -12.93
C ILE A 43 -1.43 -19.64 -14.19
N LEU A 44 -0.40 -19.98 -14.97
CA LEU A 44 -0.09 -19.30 -16.24
C LEU A 44 -1.18 -19.52 -17.29
N ASP A 45 -1.76 -20.73 -17.38
CA ASP A 45 -2.84 -21.02 -18.31
C ASP A 45 -4.12 -20.23 -17.93
N ALA A 46 -4.45 -20.14 -16.63
CA ALA A 46 -5.53 -19.28 -16.16
C ALA A 46 -5.27 -17.79 -16.46
N ASN A 47 -4.03 -17.34 -16.28
CA ASN A 47 -3.64 -15.96 -16.55
C ASN A 47 -3.73 -15.60 -18.04
N LYS A 48 -3.43 -16.52 -18.94
CA LYS A 48 -3.63 -16.31 -20.39
C LYS A 48 -5.08 -15.93 -20.71
N ILE A 49 -6.06 -16.59 -20.07
CA ILE A 49 -7.49 -16.29 -20.27
C ILE A 49 -7.78 -14.83 -19.86
N ASP A 50 -7.28 -14.41 -18.68
CA ASP A 50 -7.47 -13.05 -18.19
C ASP A 50 -6.80 -12.01 -19.13
N ILE A 51 -5.59 -12.27 -19.60
CA ILE A 51 -4.88 -11.42 -20.56
C ILE A 51 -5.62 -11.30 -21.88
N GLU A 52 -6.12 -12.42 -22.42
CA GLU A 52 -6.91 -12.41 -23.67
C GLU A 52 -8.20 -11.60 -23.51
N ASN A 53 -8.89 -11.77 -22.38
CA ASN A 53 -10.09 -11.00 -22.05
C ASN A 53 -9.75 -9.50 -21.90
N GLY A 54 -8.66 -9.17 -21.22
CA GLY A 54 -8.19 -7.79 -21.08
C GLY A 54 -7.92 -7.13 -22.43
N LYS A 55 -7.22 -7.83 -23.34
CA LYS A 55 -6.98 -7.35 -24.71
C LYS A 55 -8.26 -7.13 -25.49
N LYS A 56 -9.22 -8.08 -25.43
CA LYS A 56 -10.52 -7.97 -26.09
C LYS A 56 -11.32 -6.77 -25.57
N ASN A 57 -11.19 -6.44 -24.29
CA ASN A 57 -11.85 -5.31 -23.65
C ASN A 57 -11.05 -4.00 -23.74
N HIS A 58 -10.03 -3.93 -24.60
CA HIS A 58 -9.17 -2.75 -24.81
C HIS A 58 -8.55 -2.19 -23.51
N MET A 59 -8.14 -3.09 -22.61
CA MET A 59 -7.46 -2.70 -21.37
C MET A 59 -6.16 -1.95 -21.70
N PRO A 60 -5.87 -0.81 -21.02
CA PRO A 60 -4.61 -0.10 -21.20
C PRO A 60 -3.37 -0.98 -20.93
N GLU A 61 -2.29 -0.76 -21.69
CA GLU A 61 -1.05 -1.56 -21.59
C GLU A 61 -0.49 -1.65 -20.17
N GLY A 62 -0.51 -0.55 -19.42
CA GLY A 62 -0.06 -0.53 -18.03
C GLY A 62 -0.89 -1.41 -17.09
N LEU A 63 -2.18 -1.61 -17.37
CA LEU A 63 -3.03 -2.55 -16.62
C LEU A 63 -2.81 -3.99 -17.09
N LEU A 64 -2.60 -4.21 -18.39
CA LEU A 64 -2.23 -5.54 -18.93
C LEU A 64 -0.89 -6.01 -18.36
N ASP A 65 0.12 -5.13 -18.25
CA ASP A 65 1.38 -5.48 -17.61
C ASP A 65 1.21 -5.85 -16.14
N ARG A 66 0.35 -5.13 -15.39
CA ARG A 66 0.03 -5.47 -13.99
C ARG A 66 -0.69 -6.82 -13.85
N LEU A 67 -1.51 -7.17 -14.82
CA LEU A 67 -2.28 -8.41 -14.85
C LEU A 67 -1.44 -9.61 -15.26
N LEU A 68 -0.41 -9.39 -16.10
CA LEU A 68 0.42 -10.43 -16.66
C LEU A 68 1.20 -11.17 -15.57
N LEU A 69 1.08 -12.48 -15.52
CA LEU A 69 1.96 -13.38 -14.80
C LEU A 69 2.96 -14.05 -15.74
N THR A 70 4.17 -14.25 -15.25
CA THR A 70 5.24 -15.00 -15.89
C THR A 70 5.84 -15.96 -14.87
N GLU A 71 6.62 -16.94 -15.30
CA GLU A 71 7.35 -17.82 -14.38
C GLU A 71 8.18 -17.02 -13.37
N VAL A 72 8.82 -15.94 -13.83
CA VAL A 72 9.60 -15.04 -12.95
C VAL A 72 8.71 -14.36 -11.92
N ARG A 73 7.54 -13.86 -12.32
CA ARG A 73 6.60 -13.20 -11.40
C ARG A 73 6.01 -14.20 -10.39
N ILE A 74 5.74 -15.43 -10.79
CA ILE A 74 5.29 -16.48 -9.87
C ILE A 74 6.42 -16.87 -8.89
N ALA A 75 7.65 -16.99 -9.37
CA ALA A 75 8.81 -17.21 -8.50
C ALA A 75 9.00 -16.06 -7.49
N GLN A 76 8.79 -14.82 -7.90
CA GLN A 76 8.80 -13.65 -7.00
C GLN A 76 7.67 -13.70 -5.95
N MET A 77 6.45 -14.12 -6.33
CA MET A 77 5.37 -14.35 -5.37
C MET A 77 5.77 -15.43 -4.34
N ALA A 78 6.33 -16.55 -4.78
CA ALA A 78 6.81 -17.61 -3.90
C ALA A 78 7.91 -17.11 -2.95
N GLU A 79 8.85 -16.31 -3.46
CA GLU A 79 9.89 -15.70 -2.65
C GLU A 79 9.31 -14.73 -1.60
N GLY A 80 8.29 -13.94 -1.97
CA GLY A 80 7.56 -13.09 -1.02
C GLY A 80 6.97 -13.88 0.15
N LEU A 81 6.39 -15.08 -0.10
CA LEU A 81 5.90 -15.93 0.97
C LEU A 81 7.03 -16.45 1.88
N ARG A 82 8.20 -16.82 1.30
CA ARG A 82 9.37 -17.24 2.08
C ARG A 82 9.90 -16.12 2.97
N GLN A 83 9.93 -14.89 2.46
CA GLN A 83 10.33 -13.72 3.23
C GLN A 83 9.36 -13.45 4.38
N VAL A 84 8.03 -13.51 4.14
CA VAL A 84 7.03 -13.37 5.22
C VAL A 84 7.17 -14.51 6.25
N ALA A 85 7.45 -15.74 5.83
CA ALA A 85 7.71 -16.85 6.75
C ALA A 85 8.93 -16.58 7.66
N ALA A 86 9.96 -15.92 7.15
CA ALA A 86 11.17 -15.59 7.89
C ALA A 86 11.02 -14.41 8.87
N LEU A 87 9.97 -13.60 8.73
CA LEU A 87 9.72 -12.49 9.65
C LEU A 87 9.32 -12.99 11.05
N ASP A 88 9.62 -12.18 12.05
CA ASP A 88 9.15 -12.41 13.41
C ASP A 88 7.62 -12.41 13.48
N ASP A 89 7.08 -13.37 14.22
CA ASP A 89 5.64 -13.49 14.43
C ASP A 89 5.19 -12.53 15.54
N PRO A 90 4.36 -11.53 15.24
CA PRO A 90 3.94 -10.58 16.25
C PRO A 90 2.88 -11.15 17.21
N ILE A 91 2.24 -12.27 16.86
CA ILE A 91 1.13 -12.81 17.65
C ILE A 91 1.64 -13.41 18.95
N GLY A 92 1.06 -12.96 20.04
CA GLY A 92 1.44 -13.42 21.38
C GLY A 92 2.44 -12.51 22.10
N GLU A 93 3.03 -11.54 21.40
CA GLU A 93 3.90 -10.51 22.00
C GLU A 93 3.18 -9.79 23.15
N VAL A 94 3.84 -9.71 24.31
CA VAL A 94 3.35 -8.95 25.46
C VAL A 94 4.04 -7.59 25.47
N LEU A 95 3.28 -6.53 25.14
CA LEU A 95 3.80 -5.16 25.00
C LEU A 95 4.20 -4.54 26.34
N GLY A 96 3.66 -5.04 27.42
CA GLY A 96 3.97 -4.61 28.76
C GLY A 96 3.06 -5.26 29.78
N MET A 97 3.56 -5.41 31.03
CA MET A 97 2.80 -5.95 32.16
C MET A 97 3.11 -5.16 33.42
N LYS A 98 2.08 -4.70 34.14
CA LYS A 98 2.21 -3.86 35.32
C LYS A 98 1.36 -4.40 36.47
N LYS A 99 1.96 -4.45 37.67
CA LYS A 99 1.22 -4.73 38.93
C LYS A 99 0.46 -3.47 39.35
N ARG A 100 -0.82 -3.65 39.67
CA ARG A 100 -1.66 -2.57 40.18
C ARG A 100 -1.64 -2.53 41.72
N PRO A 101 -2.00 -1.40 42.36
CA PRO A 101 -2.04 -1.30 43.82
C PRO A 101 -2.94 -2.36 44.49
N ASN A 102 -4.00 -2.81 43.81
CA ASN A 102 -4.90 -3.87 44.30
C ASN A 102 -4.35 -5.31 44.07
N GLY A 103 -3.13 -5.44 43.57
CA GLY A 103 -2.45 -6.72 43.34
C GLY A 103 -2.71 -7.38 42.00
N LEU A 104 -3.60 -6.84 41.13
CA LEU A 104 -3.78 -7.34 39.76
C LEU A 104 -2.52 -7.11 38.92
N MET A 105 -2.13 -8.12 38.12
CA MET A 105 -1.15 -7.99 37.06
C MET A 105 -1.88 -7.77 35.74
N ILE A 106 -1.72 -6.61 35.13
CA ILE A 106 -2.40 -6.24 33.88
C ILE A 106 -1.37 -6.05 32.79
N GLY A 107 -1.52 -6.76 31.68
CA GLY A 107 -0.67 -6.66 30.51
C GLY A 107 -1.47 -6.54 29.21
N GLN A 108 -0.83 -6.02 28.17
CA GLN A 108 -1.35 -6.04 26.78
C GLN A 108 -0.65 -7.12 25.99
N LYS A 109 -1.43 -7.95 25.29
CA LYS A 109 -0.95 -9.01 24.39
C LYS A 109 -1.46 -8.77 22.99
N ARG A 110 -0.58 -8.90 22.00
CA ARG A 110 -0.92 -8.79 20.58
C ARG A 110 -1.69 -10.02 20.09
N VAL A 111 -2.75 -9.76 19.32
CA VAL A 111 -3.68 -10.78 18.81
C VAL A 111 -4.05 -10.49 17.35
N PRO A 112 -4.51 -11.49 16.56
CA PRO A 112 -5.04 -11.25 15.23
C PRO A 112 -6.21 -10.25 15.23
N LEU A 113 -6.46 -9.60 14.09
CA LEU A 113 -7.70 -8.87 13.85
C LEU A 113 -8.91 -9.81 13.77
N GLY A 114 -8.73 -10.97 13.13
CA GLY A 114 -9.77 -11.99 12.94
C GLY A 114 -9.97 -12.34 11.47
N VAL A 115 -11.09 -11.95 10.88
CA VAL A 115 -11.40 -12.12 9.46
C VAL A 115 -11.13 -10.81 8.73
N VAL A 116 -10.18 -10.84 7.80
CA VAL A 116 -9.79 -9.68 6.97
C VAL A 116 -10.39 -9.83 5.58
N GLY A 117 -11.20 -8.87 5.16
CA GLY A 117 -11.71 -8.78 3.80
C GLY A 117 -10.81 -7.89 2.94
N ILE A 118 -10.43 -8.34 1.75
CA ILE A 118 -9.62 -7.54 0.83
C ILE A 118 -10.35 -7.40 -0.50
N ILE A 119 -10.59 -6.15 -0.90
CA ILE A 119 -11.23 -5.81 -2.18
C ILE A 119 -10.17 -5.21 -3.10
N TYR A 120 -9.86 -5.88 -4.23
CA TYR A 120 -8.76 -5.47 -5.10
C TYR A 120 -9.07 -5.68 -6.59
N VAL A 121 -8.30 -5.03 -7.46
CA VAL A 121 -8.48 -5.08 -8.92
C VAL A 121 -7.15 -5.28 -9.65
N ALA A 122 -7.17 -6.01 -10.76
CA ALA A 122 -6.10 -6.16 -11.75
C ALA A 122 -4.68 -6.45 -11.20
N ARG A 123 -4.56 -7.23 -10.11
CA ARG A 123 -3.27 -7.55 -9.47
C ARG A 123 -3.29 -8.97 -8.90
N PRO A 124 -3.10 -10.03 -9.71
CA PRO A 124 -3.16 -11.41 -9.22
C PRO A 124 -2.13 -11.73 -8.12
N ASN A 125 -0.97 -11.08 -8.11
CA ASN A 125 0.03 -11.25 -7.04
C ASN A 125 -0.51 -10.86 -5.65
N VAL A 126 -1.42 -9.89 -5.56
CA VAL A 126 -2.03 -9.49 -4.28
C VAL A 126 -2.72 -10.66 -3.58
N THR A 127 -3.23 -11.64 -4.33
CA THR A 127 -3.86 -12.85 -3.78
C THR A 127 -2.91 -13.61 -2.86
N ALA A 128 -1.66 -13.82 -3.30
CA ALA A 128 -0.64 -14.52 -2.53
C ALA A 128 -0.07 -13.65 -1.39
N ASP A 129 0.21 -12.38 -1.67
CA ASP A 129 0.74 -11.43 -0.67
C ASP A 129 -0.24 -11.24 0.49
N ALA A 130 -1.52 -11.03 0.16
CA ALA A 130 -2.59 -10.87 1.13
C ALA A 130 -2.76 -12.12 2.02
N PHE A 131 -2.74 -13.32 1.41
CA PHE A 131 -2.77 -14.57 2.17
C PHE A 131 -1.57 -14.66 3.11
N ALA A 132 -0.36 -14.45 2.62
CA ALA A 132 0.85 -14.60 3.41
C ALA A 132 0.84 -13.70 4.66
N LEU A 133 0.54 -12.42 4.49
CA LEU A 133 0.51 -11.45 5.59
C LEU A 133 -0.62 -11.74 6.60
N CYS A 134 -1.82 -12.04 6.10
CA CYS A 134 -2.96 -12.37 6.97
C CYS A 134 -2.70 -13.68 7.73
N PHE A 135 -2.25 -14.72 7.05
CA PHE A 135 -2.03 -16.02 7.66
C PHE A 135 -0.88 -16.00 8.68
N LYS A 136 0.23 -15.33 8.39
CA LYS A 136 1.35 -15.15 9.33
C LYS A 136 0.90 -14.48 10.62
N THR A 137 -0.04 -13.54 10.53
CA THR A 137 -0.62 -12.83 11.67
C THR A 137 -1.85 -13.50 12.27
N GLY A 138 -2.11 -14.77 11.90
CA GLY A 138 -3.21 -15.56 12.47
C GLY A 138 -4.60 -15.12 12.02
N ASN A 139 -4.72 -14.36 10.94
CA ASN A 139 -5.98 -13.93 10.37
C ASN A 139 -6.46 -14.89 9.26
N VAL A 140 -7.76 -15.00 9.10
CA VAL A 140 -8.40 -15.56 7.91
C VAL A 140 -8.62 -14.44 6.90
N VAL A 141 -8.39 -14.71 5.60
CA VAL A 141 -8.59 -13.73 4.55
C VAL A 141 -9.71 -14.12 3.59
N ILE A 142 -10.61 -13.17 3.34
CA ILE A 142 -11.64 -13.26 2.27
C ILE A 142 -11.27 -12.26 1.18
N LEU A 143 -11.06 -12.77 -0.01
CA LEU A 143 -10.65 -12.02 -1.19
C LEU A 143 -11.83 -11.74 -2.10
N LYS A 144 -11.98 -10.49 -2.54
CA LYS A 144 -12.93 -10.05 -3.56
C LYS A 144 -12.16 -9.35 -4.67
N GLY A 145 -11.80 -10.12 -5.70
CA GLY A 145 -11.15 -9.60 -6.90
C GLY A 145 -12.13 -8.93 -7.88
N GLY A 146 -11.57 -8.20 -8.84
CA GLY A 146 -12.29 -7.75 -10.02
C GLY A 146 -12.43 -8.86 -11.08
N SER A 147 -13.26 -8.61 -12.11
CA SER A 147 -13.42 -9.52 -13.25
C SER A 147 -12.15 -9.68 -14.10
N ASP A 148 -11.25 -8.71 -14.03
CA ASP A 148 -10.05 -8.66 -14.86
C ASP A 148 -9.05 -9.80 -14.58
N ALA A 149 -9.01 -10.31 -13.33
CA ALA A 149 -8.04 -11.30 -12.88
C ALA A 149 -8.68 -12.54 -12.26
N ILE A 150 -9.95 -12.80 -12.52
CA ILE A 150 -10.70 -13.83 -11.79
C ILE A 150 -10.16 -15.23 -11.98
N HIS A 151 -9.75 -15.61 -13.20
CA HIS A 151 -9.22 -16.94 -13.48
C HIS A 151 -7.88 -17.16 -12.80
N SER A 152 -7.00 -16.15 -12.85
CA SER A 152 -5.71 -16.15 -12.13
C SER A 152 -5.91 -16.26 -10.63
N ASN A 153 -6.84 -15.48 -10.07
CA ASN A 153 -7.13 -15.49 -8.63
C ASN A 153 -7.65 -16.84 -8.16
N ILE A 154 -8.56 -17.47 -8.92
CA ILE A 154 -9.07 -18.83 -8.64
C ILE A 154 -7.90 -19.82 -8.61
N ALA A 155 -7.07 -19.84 -9.65
CA ALA A 155 -5.94 -20.77 -9.75
C ALA A 155 -4.94 -20.61 -8.60
N ILE A 156 -4.63 -19.37 -8.19
CA ILE A 156 -3.75 -19.08 -7.06
C ILE A 156 -4.38 -19.56 -5.74
N VAL A 157 -5.66 -19.24 -5.49
CA VAL A 157 -6.36 -19.64 -4.26
C VAL A 157 -6.48 -21.17 -4.16
N GLU A 158 -6.78 -21.86 -5.24
CA GLU A 158 -6.82 -23.33 -5.27
C GLU A 158 -5.44 -23.93 -4.97
N THR A 159 -4.37 -23.35 -5.51
CA THR A 159 -3.00 -23.76 -5.23
C THR A 159 -2.66 -23.59 -3.75
N ILE A 160 -3.02 -22.45 -3.16
CA ILE A 160 -2.82 -22.18 -1.71
C ILE A 160 -3.61 -23.20 -0.87
N ARG A 161 -4.88 -23.45 -1.19
CA ARG A 161 -5.73 -24.41 -0.48
C ARG A 161 -5.16 -25.83 -0.53
N LYS A 162 -4.69 -26.28 -1.70
CA LYS A 162 -4.03 -27.61 -1.84
C LYS A 162 -2.82 -27.72 -0.92
N ALA A 163 -2.01 -26.68 -0.81
CA ALA A 163 -0.87 -26.67 0.10
C ALA A 163 -1.29 -26.72 1.57
N LEU A 164 -2.29 -25.93 1.96
CA LEU A 164 -2.83 -25.94 3.33
C LEU A 164 -3.35 -27.33 3.74
N VAL A 165 -4.15 -27.97 2.87
CA VAL A 165 -4.69 -29.32 3.10
C VAL A 165 -3.56 -30.33 3.25
N LYS A 166 -2.50 -30.25 2.45
CA LYS A 166 -1.33 -31.13 2.57
C LYS A 166 -0.62 -30.98 3.93
N GLU A 167 -0.58 -29.76 4.47
CA GLU A 167 -0.02 -29.49 5.80
C GLU A 167 -1.03 -29.77 6.96
N GLY A 168 -2.18 -30.36 6.66
CA GLY A 168 -3.22 -30.68 7.66
C GLY A 168 -3.98 -29.45 8.19
N LEU A 169 -3.92 -28.35 7.46
CA LEU A 169 -4.54 -27.09 7.83
C LEU A 169 -5.85 -26.86 7.06
N PRO A 170 -6.77 -26.09 7.62
CA PRO A 170 -8.04 -25.81 6.97
C PRO A 170 -7.88 -24.92 5.73
N GLU A 171 -8.43 -25.39 4.61
CA GLU A 171 -8.44 -24.62 3.35
C GLU A 171 -9.21 -23.30 3.45
N GLN A 172 -10.13 -23.20 4.43
CA GLN A 172 -10.94 -22.00 4.66
C GLN A 172 -10.12 -20.84 5.29
N ALA A 173 -8.83 -21.03 5.59
CA ALA A 173 -7.94 -19.94 5.98
C ALA A 173 -7.82 -18.86 4.89
N ILE A 174 -8.14 -19.23 3.64
CA ILE A 174 -8.30 -18.32 2.51
C ILE A 174 -9.61 -18.60 1.79
N ALA A 175 -10.35 -17.56 1.46
CA ALA A 175 -11.56 -17.64 0.65
C ALA A 175 -11.55 -16.61 -0.48
N LEU A 176 -12.13 -16.97 -1.63
CA LEU A 176 -12.33 -16.08 -2.76
C LEU A 176 -13.84 -15.98 -3.07
N ILE A 177 -14.32 -14.76 -3.18
CA ILE A 177 -15.64 -14.46 -3.71
C ILE A 177 -15.51 -14.43 -5.24
N GLU A 178 -15.97 -15.49 -5.91
CA GLU A 178 -15.83 -15.67 -7.36
C GLU A 178 -16.82 -14.80 -8.17
N ASP A 179 -17.97 -14.46 -7.58
CA ASP A 179 -18.89 -13.51 -8.20
C ASP A 179 -18.27 -12.12 -8.24
N THR A 180 -17.97 -11.65 -9.45
CA THR A 180 -17.30 -10.36 -9.69
C THR A 180 -18.23 -9.16 -9.75
N SER A 181 -19.55 -9.35 -9.58
CA SER A 181 -20.55 -8.30 -9.65
C SER A 181 -20.32 -7.19 -8.60
N ARG A 182 -20.84 -6.00 -8.92
CA ARG A 182 -20.81 -4.86 -7.99
C ARG A 182 -21.79 -5.05 -6.83
N GLU A 183 -22.88 -5.74 -7.09
CA GLU A 183 -23.91 -6.10 -6.12
C GLU A 183 -23.31 -6.97 -5.00
N THR A 184 -22.57 -7.99 -5.37
CA THR A 184 -21.89 -8.88 -4.40
C THR A 184 -20.77 -8.13 -3.66
N ALA A 185 -20.05 -7.21 -4.31
CA ALA A 185 -19.08 -6.36 -3.61
C ALA A 185 -19.78 -5.45 -2.57
N ALA A 186 -20.92 -4.85 -2.92
CA ALA A 186 -21.71 -4.02 -2.00
C ALA A 186 -22.30 -4.83 -0.84
N ALA A 187 -22.74 -6.06 -1.10
CA ALA A 187 -23.21 -6.99 -0.06
C ALA A 187 -22.06 -7.40 0.88
N PHE A 188 -20.87 -7.69 0.32
CA PHE A 188 -19.69 -8.03 1.10
C PHE A 188 -19.27 -6.93 2.06
N MET A 189 -19.31 -5.68 1.64
CA MET A 189 -19.00 -4.52 2.48
C MET A 189 -19.90 -4.36 3.72
N LYS A 190 -21.01 -5.10 3.76
CA LYS A 190 -22.00 -5.08 4.85
C LYS A 190 -21.99 -6.33 5.74
N MET A 191 -21.02 -7.24 5.54
CA MET A 191 -20.92 -8.49 6.30
C MET A 191 -20.22 -8.31 7.66
N ASN A 192 -20.51 -7.24 8.39
CA ASN A 192 -19.88 -6.86 9.65
C ASN A 192 -20.08 -7.87 10.81
N GLU A 193 -21.04 -8.80 10.71
CA GLU A 193 -21.17 -9.89 11.67
C GLU A 193 -20.06 -10.95 11.52
N TYR A 194 -19.47 -11.07 10.33
CA TYR A 194 -18.53 -12.13 9.97
C TYR A 194 -17.13 -11.61 9.64
N VAL A 195 -17.01 -10.37 9.16
CA VAL A 195 -15.75 -9.76 8.71
C VAL A 195 -15.40 -8.64 9.68
N ASP A 196 -14.19 -8.69 10.21
CA ASP A 196 -13.74 -7.77 11.26
C ASP A 196 -13.16 -6.47 10.69
N VAL A 197 -12.55 -6.53 9.48
CA VAL A 197 -11.96 -5.36 8.82
C VAL A 197 -11.92 -5.55 7.30
N LEU A 198 -12.04 -4.44 6.55
CA LEU A 198 -11.84 -4.39 5.10
C LEU A 198 -10.59 -3.59 4.74
N ILE A 199 -9.87 -4.04 3.72
CA ILE A 199 -8.72 -3.34 3.13
C ILE A 199 -8.95 -3.21 1.62
N PRO A 200 -9.31 -2.03 1.11
CA PRO A 200 -9.40 -1.81 -0.33
C PRO A 200 -8.00 -1.67 -0.95
N ARG A 201 -7.79 -2.28 -2.12
CA ARG A 201 -6.54 -2.23 -2.90
C ARG A 201 -6.83 -1.90 -4.36
N GLY A 202 -6.75 -0.64 -4.73
CA GLY A 202 -7.06 -0.19 -6.09
C GLY A 202 -6.93 1.30 -6.26
N GLY A 203 -7.52 1.86 -7.31
CA GLY A 203 -7.53 3.30 -7.54
C GLY A 203 -8.49 4.06 -6.60
N ALA A 204 -8.35 5.38 -6.56
CA ALA A 204 -9.11 6.30 -5.70
C ALA A 204 -10.63 6.03 -5.68
N GLY A 205 -11.22 5.74 -6.85
CA GLY A 205 -12.66 5.46 -6.96
C GLY A 205 -13.11 4.24 -6.18
N LEU A 206 -12.32 3.14 -6.20
CA LEU A 206 -12.63 1.94 -5.41
C LEU A 206 -12.48 2.22 -3.92
N ILE A 207 -11.37 2.85 -3.53
CA ILE A 207 -11.10 3.17 -2.12
C ILE A 207 -12.23 4.02 -1.55
N LYS A 208 -12.58 5.12 -2.24
CA LYS A 208 -13.69 6.00 -1.85
C LYS A 208 -15.04 5.28 -1.78
N ALA A 209 -15.31 4.37 -2.71
CA ALA A 209 -16.54 3.58 -2.70
C ALA A 209 -16.61 2.66 -1.49
N VAL A 210 -15.50 1.97 -1.14
CA VAL A 210 -15.45 1.08 0.04
C VAL A 210 -15.59 1.89 1.32
N VAL A 211 -14.83 2.98 1.48
CA VAL A 211 -14.89 3.83 2.68
C VAL A 211 -16.29 4.40 2.93
N ASN A 212 -16.98 4.83 1.85
CA ASN A 212 -18.32 5.43 1.98
C ASN A 212 -19.46 4.42 2.16
N GLN A 213 -19.30 3.18 1.72
CA GLN A 213 -20.41 2.20 1.67
C GLN A 213 -20.29 1.07 2.70
N ALA A 214 -19.07 0.81 3.21
CA ALA A 214 -18.86 -0.28 4.15
C ALA A 214 -19.46 0.02 5.52
N THR A 215 -20.10 -1.01 6.11
CA THR A 215 -20.43 -1.02 7.54
C THR A 215 -19.36 -1.73 8.37
N ILE A 216 -18.45 -2.44 7.71
CA ILE A 216 -17.27 -3.05 8.31
C ILE A 216 -16.21 -1.96 8.45
N PRO A 217 -15.45 -1.89 9.56
CA PRO A 217 -14.30 -0.99 9.68
C PRO A 217 -13.33 -1.14 8.50
N VAL A 218 -12.86 -0.03 7.94
CA VAL A 218 -11.97 0.00 6.78
C VAL A 218 -10.60 0.50 7.19
N ILE A 219 -9.56 -0.26 6.84
CA ILE A 219 -8.19 0.27 6.83
C ILE A 219 -7.94 0.79 5.41
N GLU A 220 -7.95 2.10 5.29
CA GLU A 220 -7.84 2.77 3.99
C GLU A 220 -6.40 2.74 3.49
N THR A 221 -6.20 2.31 2.23
CA THR A 221 -4.95 2.52 1.53
C THR A 221 -5.02 3.83 0.77
N GLY A 222 -3.95 4.64 0.83
CA GLY A 222 -3.95 5.97 0.21
C GLY A 222 -3.67 5.97 -1.28
N THR A 223 -4.14 7.01 -1.97
CA THR A 223 -3.57 7.49 -3.23
C THR A 223 -2.36 8.37 -2.92
N GLY A 224 -1.45 8.56 -3.86
CA GLY A 224 -0.20 9.24 -3.60
C GLY A 224 0.01 10.49 -4.45
N ASN A 225 -0.47 11.66 -4.02
CA ASN A 225 0.06 12.93 -4.52
C ASN A 225 1.25 13.34 -3.65
N CYS A 226 2.42 12.76 -3.94
CA CYS A 226 3.63 12.99 -3.15
C CYS A 226 4.37 14.25 -3.64
N HIS A 227 4.74 15.13 -2.70
CA HIS A 227 5.47 16.36 -2.99
C HIS A 227 6.95 16.23 -2.65
N ILE A 228 7.77 16.94 -3.42
CA ILE A 228 9.17 17.22 -3.07
C ILE A 228 9.35 18.74 -3.03
N PHE A 229 9.69 19.28 -1.87
CA PHE A 229 10.05 20.68 -1.69
C PHE A 229 11.57 20.86 -1.78
N VAL A 230 12.01 21.71 -2.71
CA VAL A 230 13.41 22.11 -2.87
C VAL A 230 13.59 23.47 -2.20
N ASP A 231 14.22 23.45 -1.01
CA ASP A 231 14.45 24.62 -0.17
C ASP A 231 15.59 25.51 -0.73
N GLU A 232 15.66 26.78 -0.30
CA GLU A 232 16.67 27.74 -0.75
C GLU A 232 18.12 27.30 -0.51
N THR A 233 18.33 26.39 0.45
CA THR A 233 19.66 25.87 0.82
C THR A 233 19.94 24.47 0.26
N ALA A 234 19.11 23.97 -0.65
CA ALA A 234 19.25 22.63 -1.21
C ALA A 234 20.56 22.46 -1.98
N ASP A 235 21.13 21.27 -1.88
CA ASP A 235 22.16 20.82 -2.81
C ASP A 235 21.49 20.43 -4.13
N PHE A 236 21.89 21.06 -5.23
CA PHE A 236 21.21 20.91 -6.52
C PHE A 236 21.42 19.53 -7.15
N ASP A 237 22.60 18.94 -7.01
CA ASP A 237 22.87 17.61 -7.56
C ASP A 237 22.03 16.55 -6.83
N MET A 238 22.01 16.62 -5.50
CA MET A 238 21.16 15.77 -4.66
C MET A 238 19.67 15.96 -5.01
N ALA A 239 19.21 17.20 -5.16
CA ALA A 239 17.81 17.49 -5.52
C ALA A 239 17.44 16.89 -6.86
N MET A 240 18.33 17.03 -7.85
CA MET A 240 18.16 16.50 -9.19
C MET A 240 17.99 14.98 -9.18
N ASP A 241 18.91 14.27 -8.49
CA ASP A 241 18.89 12.82 -8.41
C ASP A 241 17.65 12.30 -7.69
N ILE A 242 17.25 12.94 -6.58
CA ILE A 242 16.06 12.57 -5.82
C ILE A 242 14.80 12.77 -6.66
N ILE A 243 14.62 13.91 -7.33
CA ILE A 243 13.45 14.21 -8.15
C ILE A 243 13.34 13.23 -9.32
N LEU A 244 14.42 13.03 -10.07
CA LEU A 244 14.45 12.10 -11.19
C LEU A 244 14.14 10.66 -10.75
N ASN A 245 14.75 10.21 -9.67
CA ASN A 245 14.43 8.90 -9.08
C ASN A 245 12.96 8.82 -8.68
N ALA A 246 12.47 9.79 -7.91
CA ALA A 246 11.11 9.79 -7.39
C ALA A 246 10.05 9.82 -8.50
N LYS A 247 10.32 10.50 -9.62
CA LYS A 247 9.36 10.58 -10.74
C LYS A 247 9.52 9.48 -11.77
N THR A 248 10.74 9.05 -12.09
CA THR A 248 10.95 8.25 -13.32
C THR A 248 11.34 6.78 -13.08
N GLN A 249 11.69 6.37 -11.87
CA GLN A 249 12.02 4.98 -11.57
C GLN A 249 10.81 4.06 -11.79
N ARG A 250 9.61 4.49 -11.32
CA ARG A 250 8.35 3.78 -11.52
C ARG A 250 7.18 4.75 -11.35
N ILE A 251 6.53 5.08 -12.44
CA ILE A 251 5.50 6.13 -12.48
C ILE A 251 4.14 5.70 -11.90
N GLY A 252 3.79 4.43 -12.04
CA GLY A 252 2.44 3.92 -11.71
C GLY A 252 2.29 3.45 -10.25
N VAL A 253 2.92 4.14 -9.29
CA VAL A 253 2.89 3.78 -7.87
C VAL A 253 2.64 5.01 -7.00
N CYS A 254 1.97 4.81 -5.86
CA CYS A 254 1.50 5.88 -4.98
C CYS A 254 2.61 6.68 -4.27
N ASN A 255 3.85 6.20 -4.23
CA ASN A 255 4.99 6.90 -3.65
C ASN A 255 5.87 7.61 -4.69
N ALA A 256 5.44 7.66 -5.96
CA ALA A 256 6.11 8.46 -6.98
C ALA A 256 5.86 9.96 -6.73
N CYS A 257 6.83 10.81 -7.09
CA CYS A 257 6.65 12.24 -7.04
C CYS A 257 5.60 12.67 -8.08
N GLU A 258 4.57 13.40 -7.64
CA GLU A 258 3.53 13.94 -8.49
C GLU A 258 3.54 15.48 -8.51
N SER A 259 4.12 16.10 -7.47
CA SER A 259 4.17 17.53 -7.30
C SER A 259 5.56 18.02 -6.84
N LEU A 260 6.06 19.06 -7.47
CA LEU A 260 7.28 19.75 -7.05
C LEU A 260 6.94 21.12 -6.48
N VAL A 261 7.59 21.47 -5.38
CA VAL A 261 7.53 22.82 -4.80
C VAL A 261 8.95 23.36 -4.74
N ILE A 262 9.20 24.52 -5.30
CA ILE A 262 10.55 25.08 -5.46
C ILE A 262 10.61 26.46 -4.81
N HIS A 263 11.61 26.70 -3.96
CA HIS A 263 11.81 28.01 -3.36
C HIS A 263 12.18 29.04 -4.45
N GLU A 264 11.50 30.19 -4.50
CA GLU A 264 11.65 31.18 -5.56
C GLU A 264 13.08 31.73 -5.73
N LYS A 265 13.86 31.79 -4.63
CA LYS A 265 15.25 32.28 -4.66
C LYS A 265 16.19 31.41 -5.48
N ILE A 266 15.88 30.13 -5.65
CA ILE A 266 16.70 29.20 -6.44
C ILE A 266 16.09 28.87 -7.79
N ALA A 267 14.85 29.29 -8.04
CA ALA A 267 14.10 28.90 -9.22
C ALA A 267 14.86 29.25 -10.53
N ASP A 268 15.39 30.45 -10.64
CA ASP A 268 16.07 30.92 -11.85
C ASP A 268 17.38 30.14 -12.15
N THR A 269 18.00 29.53 -11.15
CA THR A 269 19.24 28.75 -11.31
C THR A 269 19.00 27.25 -11.38
N PHE A 270 18.03 26.73 -10.64
CA PHE A 270 17.75 25.29 -10.51
C PHE A 270 16.83 24.77 -11.62
N LEU A 271 15.73 25.49 -11.90
CA LEU A 271 14.73 25.03 -12.87
C LEU A 271 15.26 24.78 -14.29
N PRO A 272 16.15 25.59 -14.86
CA PRO A 272 16.60 25.35 -16.24
C PRO A 272 17.23 23.98 -16.44
N GLU A 273 18.07 23.52 -15.51
CA GLU A 273 18.69 22.19 -15.61
C GLU A 273 17.70 21.07 -15.29
N LEU A 274 16.85 21.24 -14.26
CA LEU A 274 15.82 20.28 -13.93
C LEU A 274 14.88 20.03 -15.11
N MET A 275 14.42 21.10 -15.78
CA MET A 275 13.51 20.99 -16.92
C MET A 275 14.14 20.24 -18.10
N LYS A 276 15.42 20.44 -18.36
CA LYS A 276 16.16 19.66 -19.39
C LYS A 276 16.17 18.18 -19.04
N ARG A 277 16.51 17.82 -17.81
CA ARG A 277 16.57 16.43 -17.37
C ARG A 277 15.21 15.75 -17.36
N LEU A 278 14.16 16.45 -16.96
CA LEU A 278 12.78 15.96 -17.04
C LEU A 278 12.34 15.75 -18.50
N ALA A 279 12.71 16.67 -19.41
CA ALA A 279 12.42 16.55 -20.84
C ALA A 279 13.13 15.36 -21.50
N GLU A 280 14.35 15.01 -21.09
CA GLU A 280 15.07 13.80 -21.54
C GLU A 280 14.31 12.52 -21.21
N LYS A 281 13.52 12.55 -20.12
CA LYS A 281 12.65 11.44 -19.68
C LYS A 281 11.21 11.56 -20.21
N ASN A 282 10.93 12.54 -21.09
CA ASN A 282 9.59 12.85 -21.61
C ASN A 282 8.56 13.12 -20.49
N VAL A 283 8.96 13.77 -19.41
CA VAL A 283 8.06 14.17 -18.34
C VAL A 283 7.39 15.50 -18.71
N GLU A 284 6.06 15.50 -18.75
CA GLU A 284 5.22 16.70 -18.92
C GLU A 284 5.14 17.44 -17.59
N VAL A 285 5.37 18.75 -17.60
CA VAL A 285 5.36 19.60 -16.41
C VAL A 285 4.22 20.59 -16.47
N HIS A 286 3.33 20.55 -15.49
CA HIS A 286 2.26 21.52 -15.27
C HIS A 286 2.79 22.60 -14.31
N GLY A 287 3.23 23.74 -14.86
CA GLY A 287 3.93 24.79 -14.11
C GLY A 287 3.05 25.98 -13.75
N ASP A 288 3.35 26.63 -12.62
CA ASP A 288 2.85 27.98 -12.33
C ASP A 288 3.47 29.02 -13.29
N GLU A 289 3.06 30.28 -13.18
CA GLU A 289 3.53 31.36 -14.08
C GLU A 289 5.05 31.48 -14.11
N LYS A 290 5.74 31.35 -12.95
CA LYS A 290 7.20 31.47 -12.86
C LYS A 290 7.90 30.26 -13.47
N VAL A 291 7.42 29.06 -13.22
CA VAL A 291 7.92 27.84 -13.88
C VAL A 291 7.73 27.91 -15.39
N MET A 292 6.54 28.36 -15.85
CA MET A 292 6.24 28.54 -17.27
C MET A 292 7.18 29.54 -17.94
N GLN A 293 7.48 30.67 -17.30
CA GLN A 293 8.40 31.66 -17.80
C GLN A 293 9.81 31.08 -17.95
N ILE A 294 10.37 30.51 -16.90
CA ILE A 294 11.76 30.00 -16.88
C ILE A 294 11.91 28.81 -17.85
N ALA A 295 11.00 27.85 -17.82
CA ALA A 295 11.06 26.67 -18.69
C ALA A 295 10.79 27.02 -20.17
N GLY A 296 9.99 28.04 -20.43
CA GLY A 296 9.67 28.53 -21.78
C GLY A 296 10.85 29.17 -22.52
N GLU A 297 11.92 29.55 -21.82
CA GLU A 297 13.15 30.12 -22.38
C GLU A 297 14.06 29.09 -23.08
N GLY A 298 13.51 27.96 -23.52
CA GLY A 298 14.22 26.93 -24.31
C GLY A 298 14.80 25.78 -23.50
N CYS A 299 14.44 25.68 -22.22
CA CYS A 299 14.90 24.60 -21.33
C CYS A 299 14.12 23.31 -21.55
N MET A 300 12.88 23.37 -22.03
CA MET A 300 11.99 22.24 -22.26
C MET A 300 11.25 22.39 -23.59
N LYS A 301 10.90 21.25 -24.21
CA LYS A 301 10.04 21.24 -25.39
C LYS A 301 8.66 21.80 -25.04
N ARG A 302 8.10 22.65 -25.88
CA ARG A 302 6.82 23.32 -25.62
C ARG A 302 5.65 22.37 -25.40
N GLU A 303 5.68 21.21 -26.04
CA GLU A 303 4.69 20.14 -25.89
C GLU A 303 4.69 19.44 -24.51
N LEU A 304 5.79 19.53 -23.76
CA LEU A 304 5.95 18.99 -22.42
C LEU A 304 5.71 20.02 -21.31
N LEU A 305 5.36 21.25 -21.67
CA LEU A 305 5.15 22.35 -20.72
C LEU A 305 3.71 22.85 -20.81
N VAL A 306 2.95 22.68 -19.74
CA VAL A 306 1.53 23.02 -19.65
C VAL A 306 1.30 23.99 -18.48
N PRO A 307 0.50 25.05 -18.65
CA PRO A 307 0.10 25.87 -17.52
C PRO A 307 -0.71 25.07 -16.52
N ALA A 308 -0.32 25.09 -15.25
CA ALA A 308 -1.04 24.40 -14.18
C ALA A 308 -2.40 25.05 -13.91
N THR A 309 -3.37 24.21 -13.59
CA THR A 309 -4.67 24.60 -13.06
C THR A 309 -4.74 24.25 -11.57
N GLU A 310 -5.77 24.72 -10.87
CA GLU A 310 -5.98 24.41 -9.46
C GLU A 310 -6.07 22.89 -9.20
N GLU A 311 -6.63 22.12 -10.14
CA GLU A 311 -6.76 20.67 -10.05
C GLU A 311 -5.42 19.94 -10.11
N ASP A 312 -4.42 20.52 -10.76
CA ASP A 312 -3.12 19.91 -10.95
C ASP A 312 -2.34 19.77 -9.62
N TRP A 313 -2.57 20.69 -8.66
CA TRP A 313 -1.89 20.66 -7.37
C TRP A 313 -2.23 19.46 -6.50
N GLY A 314 -3.47 18.93 -6.63
CA GLY A 314 -3.92 17.75 -5.87
C GLY A 314 -3.98 16.45 -6.67
N ARG A 315 -3.43 16.44 -7.89
CA ARG A 315 -3.63 15.33 -8.83
C ARG A 315 -2.56 14.26 -8.74
N GLU A 316 -2.98 13.01 -8.57
CA GLU A 316 -2.14 11.83 -8.79
C GLU A 316 -2.20 11.46 -10.28
N TYR A 317 -1.15 11.75 -11.03
CA TYR A 317 -1.11 11.51 -12.48
C TYR A 317 -0.90 10.05 -12.86
N LEU A 318 -0.05 9.33 -12.09
CA LEU A 318 0.38 7.95 -12.38
C LEU A 318 1.00 7.80 -13.78
N ASP A 319 1.61 8.87 -14.28
CA ASP A 319 2.16 8.99 -15.62
C ASP A 319 3.46 9.81 -15.60
N TYR A 320 4.13 9.94 -16.74
CA TYR A 320 5.26 10.87 -16.92
C TYR A 320 4.77 12.33 -16.93
N LYS A 321 4.09 12.73 -15.85
CA LYS A 321 3.55 14.06 -15.60
C LYS A 321 3.75 14.45 -14.16
N LEU A 322 3.96 15.73 -13.90
CA LEU A 322 3.99 16.30 -12.56
C LEU A 322 3.59 17.76 -12.57
N SER A 323 3.12 18.26 -11.43
CA SER A 323 2.94 19.69 -11.21
C SER A 323 4.21 20.33 -10.61
N ALA A 324 4.45 21.60 -10.91
CA ALA A 324 5.58 22.36 -10.36
C ALA A 324 5.13 23.77 -9.96
N LYS A 325 5.36 24.13 -8.71
CA LYS A 325 4.98 25.41 -8.11
C LYS A 325 6.15 26.08 -7.45
N THR A 326 6.27 27.41 -7.60
CA THR A 326 7.22 28.23 -6.85
C THR A 326 6.58 28.78 -5.58
N VAL A 327 7.38 28.94 -4.53
CA VAL A 327 6.95 29.47 -3.22
C VAL A 327 8.02 30.41 -2.67
N SER A 328 7.59 31.40 -1.88
CA SER A 328 8.48 32.43 -1.32
C SER A 328 9.12 32.02 0.01
N SER A 329 8.63 30.97 0.65
CA SER A 329 9.09 30.52 1.97
C SER A 329 8.73 29.07 2.26
N ILE A 330 9.38 28.49 3.27
CA ILE A 330 9.03 27.17 3.80
C ILE A 330 7.59 27.15 4.38
N ASP A 331 7.11 28.25 4.95
CA ASP A 331 5.76 28.34 5.49
C ASP A 331 4.70 28.19 4.36
N GLU A 332 4.95 28.86 3.24
CA GLU A 332 4.10 28.71 2.05
C GLU A 332 4.19 27.31 1.46
N ALA A 333 5.38 26.70 1.43
CA ALA A 333 5.55 25.32 0.98
C ALA A 333 4.75 24.34 1.84
N ILE A 334 4.87 24.44 3.16
CA ILE A 334 4.13 23.59 4.11
C ILE A 334 2.62 23.78 3.98
N ALA A 335 2.15 25.03 3.87
CA ALA A 335 0.74 25.34 3.68
C ALA A 335 0.20 24.72 2.38
N HIS A 336 0.92 24.88 1.28
CA HIS A 336 0.57 24.31 -0.02
C HIS A 336 0.54 22.76 0.04
N ILE A 337 1.60 22.15 0.54
CA ILE A 337 1.69 20.69 0.64
C ILE A 337 0.57 20.13 1.52
N ASN A 338 0.32 20.69 2.70
CA ASN A 338 -0.75 20.24 3.59
C ASN A 338 -2.16 20.43 2.99
N GLN A 339 -2.33 21.39 2.09
CA GLN A 339 -3.61 21.61 1.39
C GLN A 339 -3.87 20.55 0.31
N TYR A 340 -2.83 20.12 -0.44
CA TYR A 340 -3.01 19.32 -1.65
C TYR A 340 -2.47 17.89 -1.55
N ASN A 341 -1.73 17.55 -0.49
CA ASN A 341 -1.23 16.19 -0.31
C ASN A 341 -2.38 15.21 -0.02
N THR A 342 -2.08 13.94 -0.20
CA THR A 342 -2.98 12.83 0.14
C THR A 342 -2.64 12.18 1.49
N GLY A 343 -1.74 12.79 2.27
CA GLY A 343 -1.24 12.26 3.53
C GLY A 343 -0.28 11.07 3.36
N HIS A 344 0.30 10.88 2.15
CA HIS A 344 1.10 9.69 1.84
C HIS A 344 2.58 9.89 2.16
N SER A 345 3.32 10.60 1.32
CA SER A 345 4.78 10.73 1.44
C SER A 345 5.25 12.08 0.91
N GLU A 346 5.93 12.85 1.75
CA GLU A 346 6.36 14.20 1.43
C GLU A 346 7.85 14.35 1.74
N ALA A 347 8.59 15.09 0.94
CA ALA A 347 10.03 15.27 1.11
C ALA A 347 10.44 16.74 1.05
N ILE A 348 11.44 17.11 1.86
CA ILE A 348 12.19 18.35 1.73
C ILE A 348 13.64 18.04 1.36
N ILE A 349 14.21 18.85 0.48
CA ILE A 349 15.65 18.85 0.18
C ILE A 349 16.23 20.14 0.68
N THR A 350 17.09 20.06 1.69
CA THR A 350 17.62 21.23 2.40
C THR A 350 18.92 20.91 3.11
N ASN A 351 19.79 21.92 3.26
CA ASN A 351 20.95 21.94 4.16
C ASN A 351 20.68 22.77 5.43
N ASN A 352 19.48 23.33 5.58
CA ASN A 352 19.08 24.08 6.76
C ASN A 352 18.40 23.15 7.78
N TYR A 353 19.08 22.89 8.90
CA TYR A 353 18.56 22.04 9.96
C TYR A 353 17.20 22.50 10.51
N SER A 354 17.04 23.82 10.72
CA SER A 354 15.77 24.35 11.24
C SER A 354 14.60 24.13 10.28
N ASN A 355 14.84 24.28 8.97
CA ASN A 355 13.83 23.99 7.94
C ASN A 355 13.50 22.50 7.86
N ALA A 356 14.51 21.63 8.01
CA ALA A 356 14.29 20.18 8.07
C ALA A 356 13.38 19.79 9.25
N GLU A 357 13.71 20.24 10.47
CA GLU A 357 12.90 19.99 11.67
C GLU A 357 11.49 20.56 11.56
N LYS A 358 11.34 21.79 11.04
CA LYS A 358 10.04 22.42 10.82
C LYS A 358 9.19 21.60 9.86
N PHE A 359 9.76 21.15 8.75
CA PHE A 359 9.06 20.34 7.75
C PHE A 359 8.61 18.99 8.32
N LEU A 360 9.50 18.28 9.04
CA LEU A 360 9.20 17.01 9.70
C LEU A 360 8.04 17.13 10.70
N ASN A 361 7.94 18.26 11.41
CA ASN A 361 6.94 18.44 12.46
C ASN A 361 5.59 18.97 11.93
N GLU A 362 5.60 19.77 10.86
CA GLU A 362 4.41 20.50 10.41
C GLU A 362 3.72 19.86 9.19
N ILE A 363 4.39 18.95 8.47
CA ILE A 363 3.77 18.20 7.39
C ILE A 363 2.91 17.05 7.92
N ASP A 364 1.64 17.04 7.54
CA ASP A 364 0.70 15.97 7.92
C ASP A 364 0.64 14.87 6.85
N ALA A 365 1.65 13.99 6.88
CA ALA A 365 1.73 12.82 6.01
C ALA A 365 2.15 11.57 6.80
N ALA A 366 1.95 10.39 6.20
CA ALA A 366 2.34 9.13 6.80
C ALA A 366 3.87 8.96 6.86
N CYS A 367 4.57 9.47 5.83
CA CYS A 367 6.03 9.45 5.75
C CYS A 367 6.53 10.83 5.35
N VAL A 368 7.46 11.37 6.13
CA VAL A 368 8.06 12.68 5.86
C VAL A 368 9.58 12.51 5.82
N TYR A 369 10.20 13.00 4.74
CA TYR A 369 11.59 12.76 4.42
C TYR A 369 12.41 14.05 4.41
N VAL A 370 13.64 13.96 4.84
CA VAL A 370 14.68 14.96 4.62
C VAL A 370 15.75 14.35 3.75
N ASN A 371 16.05 14.97 2.60
CA ASN A 371 17.12 14.58 1.67
C ASN A 371 17.05 13.12 1.21
N ALA A 372 15.84 12.61 0.98
CA ALA A 372 15.63 11.26 0.47
C ALA A 372 14.41 11.20 -0.46
N SER A 373 14.40 10.24 -1.38
CA SER A 373 13.31 10.00 -2.32
C SER A 373 12.06 9.45 -1.62
N THR A 374 10.88 9.92 -2.01
CA THR A 374 9.59 9.38 -1.55
C THR A 374 9.39 7.91 -1.93
N ARG A 375 10.19 7.39 -2.89
CA ARG A 375 10.19 5.99 -3.32
C ARG A 375 10.55 5.01 -2.20
N PHE A 376 11.19 5.45 -1.14
CA PHE A 376 11.49 4.63 0.03
C PHE A 376 10.27 4.31 0.91
N THR A 377 9.09 4.88 0.66
CA THR A 377 7.86 4.47 1.34
C THR A 377 7.39 3.10 0.82
N ASP A 378 8.01 2.07 1.35
CA ASP A 378 7.86 0.67 0.92
C ASP A 378 8.15 -0.26 2.11
N GLY A 379 7.40 -1.36 2.23
CA GLY A 379 7.54 -2.28 3.35
C GLY A 379 8.91 -2.97 3.43
N PHE A 380 9.55 -3.26 2.28
CA PHE A 380 10.89 -3.84 2.26
C PHE A 380 11.94 -2.82 2.69
N GLU A 381 11.87 -1.59 2.15
CA GLU A 381 12.78 -0.51 2.47
C GLU A 381 12.68 -0.12 3.96
N PHE A 382 11.49 -0.22 4.57
CA PHE A 382 11.27 0.04 6.00
C PHE A 382 11.64 -1.15 6.91
N GLY A 383 12.09 -2.27 6.33
CA GLY A 383 12.45 -3.47 7.09
C GLY A 383 11.26 -4.29 7.59
N PHE A 384 10.06 -4.05 7.05
CA PHE A 384 8.86 -4.83 7.39
C PHE A 384 8.72 -6.11 6.56
N GLY A 385 9.61 -6.32 5.59
CA GLY A 385 9.71 -7.50 4.74
C GLY A 385 8.63 -7.62 3.67
N ALA A 386 7.42 -7.16 3.94
CA ALA A 386 6.30 -7.11 2.99
C ALA A 386 5.25 -6.12 3.50
N GLU A 387 4.37 -5.69 2.60
CA GLU A 387 3.26 -4.80 2.95
C GLU A 387 1.98 -5.17 2.23
N ILE A 388 0.84 -4.94 2.89
CA ILE A 388 -0.46 -5.05 2.24
C ILE A 388 -0.89 -3.75 1.57
N GLY A 389 -0.12 -2.70 1.74
CA GLY A 389 -0.29 -1.36 1.19
C GLY A 389 0.11 -0.27 2.18
N ILE A 390 -0.03 0.97 1.74
CA ILE A 390 0.34 2.13 2.52
C ILE A 390 -0.95 2.85 2.92
N SER A 391 -1.17 2.97 4.23
CA SER A 391 -2.33 3.68 4.78
C SER A 391 -2.00 5.15 5.03
N THR A 392 -2.92 6.02 4.66
CA THR A 392 -2.83 7.47 4.90
C THR A 392 -3.73 7.94 6.04
N GLN A 393 -4.58 7.06 6.57
CA GLN A 393 -5.47 7.38 7.68
C GLN A 393 -4.72 7.45 9.03
N LYS A 394 -5.30 8.16 10.00
CA LYS A 394 -4.71 8.33 11.33
C LYS A 394 -5.16 7.29 12.35
N LEU A 395 -6.27 6.60 12.07
CA LEU A 395 -6.82 5.59 12.96
C LEU A 395 -6.28 4.21 12.58
N HIS A 396 -5.74 3.47 13.56
CA HIS A 396 -5.12 2.16 13.51
C HIS A 396 -3.73 2.17 12.84
N ALA A 397 -3.62 1.96 11.52
CA ALA A 397 -2.34 1.90 10.81
C ALA A 397 -2.12 3.17 9.95
N ARG A 398 -0.89 3.69 9.93
CA ARG A 398 -0.46 4.81 9.08
C ARG A 398 0.92 4.51 8.51
N GLY A 399 1.11 4.69 7.20
CA GLY A 399 2.33 4.29 6.50
C GLY A 399 2.25 2.87 5.94
N PRO A 400 3.40 2.25 5.60
CA PRO A 400 3.47 0.88 5.10
C PRO A 400 2.92 -0.12 6.13
N MET A 401 1.98 -0.96 5.69
CA MET A 401 1.28 -1.91 6.55
C MET A 401 1.88 -3.31 6.46
N GLY A 402 2.89 -3.57 7.29
CA GLY A 402 3.44 -4.90 7.51
C GLY A 402 2.61 -5.73 8.50
N LEU A 403 3.22 -6.77 9.08
CA LEU A 403 2.54 -7.73 9.96
C LEU A 403 1.86 -7.08 11.17
N ILE A 404 2.50 -6.08 11.80
CA ILE A 404 1.96 -5.41 13.01
C ILE A 404 0.62 -4.71 12.70
N ALA A 405 0.48 -4.12 11.51
CA ALA A 405 -0.75 -3.45 11.10
C ALA A 405 -1.96 -4.41 10.96
N LEU A 406 -1.71 -5.71 10.79
CA LEU A 406 -2.74 -6.75 10.72
C LEU A 406 -3.04 -7.39 12.08
N THR A 407 -2.68 -6.71 13.17
CA THR A 407 -2.91 -7.17 14.54
C THR A 407 -3.65 -6.13 15.37
N SER A 408 -4.24 -6.58 16.46
CA SER A 408 -4.77 -5.75 17.53
C SER A 408 -4.18 -6.19 18.86
N THR A 409 -4.65 -5.63 19.96
CA THR A 409 -4.24 -6.03 21.30
C THR A 409 -5.44 -6.39 22.16
N LYS A 410 -5.24 -7.30 23.10
CA LYS A 410 -6.18 -7.54 24.20
C LYS A 410 -5.48 -7.43 25.55
N TYR A 411 -6.22 -7.10 26.57
CA TYR A 411 -5.69 -7.15 27.94
C TYR A 411 -5.71 -8.56 28.48
N ILE A 412 -4.59 -8.95 29.11
CA ILE A 412 -4.47 -10.18 29.89
C ILE A 412 -4.31 -9.78 31.37
N ILE A 413 -5.12 -10.36 32.25
CA ILE A 413 -5.20 -9.96 33.64
C ILE A 413 -5.05 -11.21 34.54
N TYR A 414 -4.05 -11.18 35.40
CA TYR A 414 -3.86 -12.18 36.41
C TYR A 414 -4.24 -11.62 37.78
N GLY A 415 -5.07 -12.35 38.48
CA GLY A 415 -5.53 -12.01 39.81
C GLY A 415 -5.38 -13.19 40.79
N ASN A 416 -5.64 -12.92 42.07
CA ASN A 416 -5.70 -13.88 43.15
C ASN A 416 -6.93 -13.60 44.04
N GLY A 417 -8.12 -13.57 43.43
CA GLY A 417 -9.37 -13.37 44.09
C GLY A 417 -9.75 -11.90 44.40
N GLN A 418 -9.10 -10.92 43.74
CA GLN A 418 -9.46 -9.50 43.91
C GLN A 418 -10.88 -9.24 43.41
N ILE A 419 -11.64 -8.50 44.20
CA ILE A 419 -12.98 -8.02 43.89
C ILE A 419 -13.00 -6.49 43.86
N ARG A 420 -13.87 -5.91 43.03
CA ARG A 420 -14.14 -4.47 43.04
C ARG A 420 -15.12 -4.17 44.19
N LYS A 421 -14.69 -3.27 45.10
CA LYS A 421 -15.52 -2.77 46.19
C LYS A 421 -16.39 -1.62 45.71
#